data_e4144951aab8f512a51368ce886a6551
#
_entry.id   e4144951aab8f512a51368ce886a6551
#
_cell.length_a   1.000
_cell.length_b   1.000
_cell.length_c   1.000
_cell.angle_alpha   90.00
_cell.angle_beta   90.00
_cell.angle_gamma   90.00
#
_symmetry.space_group_name_H-M   'P 1'
#
loop_
_entity.id
_entity.type
_entity.pdbx_description
1 polymer ?
#
loop_
_entity_poly.entity_id
_entity_poly.type
_entity_poly.pdbx_seq_one_letter_code
_entity_poly.pdbx_strand_id
1 'polypeptide(L)'
;MKKIVVSFMSIFVLAGLTACGSNNTGTTDSTGTAQTQVEESAQTPTEVEITDSNGTVTVPYAPEKVVVFDNSALDTMDALGLGDRVVAAATSNLPDYLSAYADVESAGGIKEPDLEKINQLQPDLIIISGRQRDFQEELSAIAPTVFLSVDNSNTWGSIEANITAIGQIFGVEEEAKEQLNSLQTQINTLKEQAQSAGEKALVVMVNEGNLSAFGPGSRYSILYDTFGFPAVDE
;
A
#
# COMPACT_ATOMS: atom_id res chain seq x y z
N MET A 1 -29.21 9.81 14.16
CA MET A 1 -29.28 10.66 15.36
C MET A 1 -29.34 9.76 16.59
N LYS A 2 -28.23 9.57 17.28
CA LYS A 2 -28.09 9.30 18.74
C LYS A 2 -26.62 9.05 19.00
N LYS A 3 -25.94 10.08 19.51
CA LYS A 3 -24.55 10.01 19.98
C LYS A 3 -24.57 9.25 21.31
N ILE A 4 -23.78 8.18 21.40
CA ILE A 4 -23.48 7.49 22.67
C ILE A 4 -22.08 7.93 23.07
N VAL A 5 -22.00 8.75 24.11
CA VAL A 5 -20.77 9.13 24.80
C VAL A 5 -20.54 8.06 25.88
N VAL A 6 -19.45 7.28 25.76
CA VAL A 6 -19.00 6.40 26.83
C VAL A 6 -17.82 7.07 27.54
N SER A 7 -18.09 7.48 28.77
CA SER A 7 -17.10 8.06 29.69
C SER A 7 -16.38 6.92 30.40
N PHE A 8 -15.07 6.77 30.22
CA PHE A 8 -14.25 5.89 31.01
C PHE A 8 -13.62 6.65 32.18
N MET A 9 -14.01 6.25 33.36
CA MET A 9 -13.59 6.78 34.65
C MET A 9 -12.33 6.05 35.09
N SER A 10 -11.21 6.78 35.17
CA SER A 10 -9.92 6.29 35.65
C SER A 10 -9.94 6.19 37.18
N ILE A 11 -9.68 5.02 37.72
CA ILE A 11 -9.43 4.80 39.15
C ILE A 11 -7.93 4.76 39.40
N PHE A 12 -7.41 5.79 40.05
CA PHE A 12 -6.07 5.81 40.64
C PHE A 12 -6.11 5.10 42.00
N VAL A 13 -5.29 4.05 42.16
CA VAL A 13 -4.99 3.48 43.47
C VAL A 13 -3.56 3.84 43.84
N LEU A 14 -3.45 4.71 44.84
CA LEU A 14 -2.21 4.96 45.57
C LEU A 14 -2.13 3.94 46.75
N ALA A 15 -1.01 3.26 46.84
CA ALA A 15 -0.57 2.62 48.11
C ALA A 15 0.95 2.78 48.18
N GLY A 16 1.46 3.45 49.05
CA GLY A 16 1.74 3.64 50.40
C GLY A 16 3.11 3.00 50.75
N LEU A 17 4.16 3.91 50.88
CA LEU A 17 5.47 3.57 51.45
C LEU A 17 5.35 3.30 52.96
N THR A 18 5.98 2.22 53.47
CA THR A 18 6.45 2.15 54.85
C THR A 18 7.89 1.64 54.87
N ALA A 19 8.76 2.50 55.36
CA ALA A 19 10.13 2.21 55.74
C ALA A 19 10.18 1.83 57.25
N CYS A 20 11.10 0.94 57.62
CA CYS A 20 11.87 0.81 58.87
C CYS A 20 12.40 -0.62 58.89
N GLY A 21 13.65 -0.95 59.00
CA GLY A 21 14.73 -0.48 59.83
C GLY A 21 15.33 -1.60 60.63
N SER A 22 16.66 -1.75 60.58
CA SER A 22 17.58 -2.38 61.55
C SER A 22 18.07 -3.83 61.32
N ASN A 23 19.36 -3.87 60.95
CA ASN A 23 20.47 -4.73 61.46
C ASN A 23 20.25 -6.21 61.82
N ASN A 24 20.97 -7.13 61.19
CA ASN A 24 22.21 -7.73 61.73
C ASN A 24 22.86 -8.76 60.78
N THR A 25 24.16 -8.66 60.71
CA THR A 25 25.26 -9.58 60.35
C THR A 25 24.90 -11.06 59.99
N GLY A 26 25.46 -11.52 58.85
CA GLY A 26 25.62 -12.94 58.51
C GLY A 26 26.11 -13.16 57.10
N THR A 27 27.43 -13.37 56.97
CA THR A 27 28.14 -13.75 55.74
C THR A 27 27.58 -15.05 55.16
N THR A 28 27.26 -15.06 53.85
CA THR A 28 27.64 -16.14 52.90
C THR A 28 27.37 -15.73 51.47
N ASP A 29 28.33 -16.03 50.69
CA ASP A 29 28.50 -15.93 49.25
C ASP A 29 27.30 -16.50 48.46
N SER A 30 26.76 -15.74 47.52
CA SER A 30 26.00 -16.30 46.42
C SER A 30 25.94 -15.28 45.28
N THR A 31 26.70 -15.61 44.25
CA THR A 31 26.78 -14.91 42.95
C THR A 31 25.35 -14.90 42.33
N GLY A 32 24.63 -13.82 42.54
CA GLY A 32 23.38 -13.52 41.86
C GLY A 32 23.67 -12.63 40.64
N THR A 33 23.71 -13.25 39.47
CA THR A 33 23.75 -12.55 38.20
C THR A 33 22.49 -11.70 38.10
N ALA A 34 22.65 -10.38 38.26
CA ALA A 34 21.61 -9.42 37.92
C ALA A 34 21.40 -9.44 36.38
N GLN A 35 20.33 -10.09 35.94
CA GLN A 35 19.83 -9.92 34.59
C GLN A 35 19.28 -8.49 34.48
N THR A 36 20.10 -7.62 33.91
CA THR A 36 19.63 -6.34 33.39
C THR A 36 18.70 -6.69 32.22
N GLN A 37 17.39 -6.64 32.43
CA GLN A 37 16.45 -6.57 31.32
C GLN A 37 16.72 -5.24 30.62
N VAL A 38 17.41 -5.30 29.50
CA VAL A 38 17.44 -4.22 28.53
C VAL A 38 16.04 -4.26 27.91
N GLU A 39 15.19 -3.32 28.31
CA GLU A 39 14.01 -2.98 27.51
C GLU A 39 14.56 -2.43 26.20
N GLU A 40 14.58 -3.29 25.18
CA GLU A 40 14.82 -2.91 23.79
C GLU A 40 13.59 -2.09 23.39
N SER A 41 13.70 -0.78 23.52
CA SER A 41 12.72 0.14 22.92
C SER A 41 12.82 -0.10 21.40
N ALA A 42 11.83 -0.77 20.83
CA ALA A 42 11.70 -0.92 19.39
C ALA A 42 11.68 0.49 18.78
N GLN A 43 12.81 0.91 18.22
CA GLN A 43 12.88 2.15 17.45
C GLN A 43 12.08 1.93 16.17
N THR A 44 11.15 2.81 15.89
CA THR A 44 10.45 2.83 14.58
C THR A 44 11.52 2.91 13.49
N PRO A 45 11.51 2.02 12.49
CA PRO A 45 12.49 2.06 11.41
C PRO A 45 12.40 3.39 10.66
N THR A 46 13.51 3.89 10.16
CA THR A 46 13.56 5.07 9.31
C THR A 46 13.44 4.72 7.83
N GLU A 47 13.75 3.48 7.50
CA GLU A 47 13.72 2.94 6.14
C GLU A 47 13.15 1.52 6.16
N VAL A 48 12.60 1.11 5.03
CA VAL A 48 12.09 -0.25 4.81
C VAL A 48 12.58 -0.78 3.47
N GLU A 49 12.91 -2.06 3.44
CA GLU A 49 13.20 -2.79 2.21
C GLU A 49 11.92 -3.44 1.71
N ILE A 50 11.54 -3.16 0.46
CA ILE A 50 10.37 -3.75 -0.20
C ILE A 50 10.77 -4.36 -1.54
N THR A 51 9.91 -5.18 -2.09
CA THR A 51 10.03 -5.67 -3.47
C THR A 51 9.04 -4.91 -4.35
N ASP A 52 9.55 -4.20 -5.36
CA ASP A 52 8.77 -3.57 -6.40
C ASP A 52 8.84 -4.37 -7.72
N SER A 53 8.28 -3.84 -8.80
CA SER A 53 8.30 -4.53 -10.10
C SER A 53 9.67 -4.63 -10.77
N ASN A 54 10.70 -3.96 -10.24
CA ASN A 54 12.08 -4.02 -10.71
C ASN A 54 12.98 -4.87 -9.79
N GLY A 55 12.50 -5.24 -8.59
CA GLY A 55 13.24 -6.00 -7.60
C GLY A 55 13.21 -5.37 -6.22
N THR A 56 14.25 -5.59 -5.43
CA THR A 56 14.34 -5.06 -4.06
C THR A 56 14.81 -3.62 -4.06
N VAL A 57 14.12 -2.76 -3.31
CA VAL A 57 14.45 -1.33 -3.14
C VAL A 57 14.26 -0.92 -1.68
N THR A 58 15.16 -0.06 -1.19
CA THR A 58 15.05 0.55 0.15
C THR A 58 14.48 1.95 0.01
N VAL A 59 13.43 2.24 0.78
CA VAL A 59 12.72 3.52 0.76
C VAL A 59 12.46 4.02 2.19
N PRO A 60 12.18 5.31 2.39
CA PRO A 60 11.76 5.83 3.69
C PRO A 60 10.53 5.07 4.23
N TYR A 61 10.55 4.76 5.54
CA TYR A 61 9.40 4.20 6.24
C TYR A 61 8.43 5.30 6.62
N ALA A 62 7.14 5.08 6.36
CA ALA A 62 6.04 6.00 6.63
C ALA A 62 6.29 7.44 6.09
N PRO A 63 6.60 7.59 4.77
CA PRO A 63 6.86 8.89 4.17
C PRO A 63 5.65 9.83 4.32
N GLU A 64 5.90 11.13 4.50
CA GLU A 64 4.85 12.13 4.72
C GLU A 64 4.42 12.85 3.45
N LYS A 65 5.32 12.95 2.45
CA LYS A 65 5.08 13.66 1.19
C LYS A 65 5.28 12.72 0.01
N VAL A 66 4.19 12.24 -0.55
CA VAL A 66 4.21 11.27 -1.64
C VAL A 66 3.66 11.87 -2.92
N VAL A 67 4.39 11.69 -4.01
CA VAL A 67 3.92 11.98 -5.38
C VAL A 67 3.48 10.67 -6.02
N VAL A 68 2.25 10.62 -6.55
CA VAL A 68 1.66 9.40 -7.11
C VAL A 68 1.24 9.60 -8.56
N PHE A 69 1.80 8.80 -9.47
CA PHE A 69 1.46 8.85 -10.90
C PHE A 69 0.47 7.78 -11.35
N ASP A 70 0.31 6.72 -10.57
CA ASP A 70 -0.56 5.60 -10.93
C ASP A 70 -1.88 5.64 -10.16
N ASN A 71 -3.00 5.61 -10.87
CA ASN A 71 -4.33 5.65 -10.25
C ASN A 71 -4.60 4.42 -9.39
N SER A 72 -4.00 3.26 -9.68
CA SER A 72 -4.19 2.06 -8.85
C SER A 72 -3.46 2.18 -7.53
N ALA A 73 -2.26 2.79 -7.54
CA ALA A 73 -1.53 3.10 -6.31
C ALA A 73 -2.26 4.16 -5.49
N LEU A 74 -2.83 5.19 -6.15
CA LEU A 74 -3.62 6.22 -5.49
C LEU A 74 -4.89 5.66 -4.84
N ASP A 75 -5.61 4.76 -5.53
CA ASP A 75 -6.76 4.03 -5.01
C ASP A 75 -6.39 3.15 -3.80
N THR A 76 -5.26 2.45 -3.89
CA THR A 76 -4.75 1.66 -2.77
C THR A 76 -4.43 2.55 -1.56
N MET A 77 -3.77 3.68 -1.76
CA MET A 77 -3.47 4.63 -0.67
C MET A 77 -4.75 5.18 -0.05
N ASP A 78 -5.75 5.51 -0.86
CA ASP A 78 -7.07 5.95 -0.38
C ASP A 78 -7.75 4.88 0.48
N ALA A 79 -7.81 3.65 -0.02
CA ALA A 79 -8.40 2.51 0.67
C ALA A 79 -7.70 2.16 2.00
N LEU A 80 -6.41 2.45 2.12
CA LEU A 80 -5.61 2.26 3.34
C LEU A 80 -5.60 3.49 4.26
N GLY A 81 -6.36 4.56 3.93
CA GLY A 81 -6.44 5.77 4.74
C GLY A 81 -5.18 6.65 4.69
N LEU A 82 -4.38 6.53 3.61
CA LEU A 82 -3.12 7.23 3.42
C LEU A 82 -3.24 8.49 2.53
N GLY A 83 -4.47 8.91 2.22
CA GLY A 83 -4.73 10.01 1.30
C GLY A 83 -4.07 11.33 1.70
N ASP A 84 -3.97 11.62 2.98
CA ASP A 84 -3.33 12.83 3.51
C ASP A 84 -1.80 12.88 3.25
N ARG A 85 -1.19 11.74 2.85
CA ARG A 85 0.22 11.67 2.47
C ARG A 85 0.46 12.10 1.02
N VAL A 86 -0.58 12.12 0.19
CA VAL A 86 -0.48 12.47 -1.23
C VAL A 86 -0.40 13.97 -1.40
N VAL A 87 0.79 14.49 -1.71
CA VAL A 87 1.01 15.93 -1.93
C VAL A 87 0.83 16.35 -3.39
N ALA A 88 1.02 15.41 -4.32
CA ALA A 88 0.75 15.64 -5.75
C ALA A 88 0.43 14.32 -6.47
N ALA A 89 -0.34 14.45 -7.55
CA ALA A 89 -0.71 13.34 -8.41
C ALA A 89 -0.81 13.77 -9.89
N ALA A 90 -0.92 12.79 -10.80
CA ALA A 90 -1.31 13.05 -12.18
C ALA A 90 -2.83 13.28 -12.24
N THR A 91 -3.27 14.49 -11.93
CA THR A 91 -4.69 14.84 -11.72
C THR A 91 -5.53 14.89 -13.01
N SER A 92 -4.89 14.90 -14.18
CA SER A 92 -5.62 14.85 -15.45
C SER A 92 -6.24 13.46 -15.67
N ASN A 93 -7.55 13.41 -15.86
CA ASN A 93 -8.32 12.18 -16.08
C ASN A 93 -8.40 11.24 -14.87
N LEU A 94 -8.54 11.79 -13.67
CA LEU A 94 -8.86 10.98 -12.49
C LEU A 94 -10.24 10.33 -12.69
N PRO A 95 -10.40 9.06 -12.29
CA PRO A 95 -11.72 8.44 -12.19
C PRO A 95 -12.59 9.17 -11.14
N ASP A 96 -13.91 9.13 -11.30
CA ASP A 96 -14.85 9.83 -10.41
C ASP A 96 -14.67 9.44 -8.93
N TYR A 97 -14.34 8.19 -8.66
CA TYR A 97 -14.12 7.69 -7.28
C TYR A 97 -12.82 8.22 -6.64
N LEU A 98 -11.89 8.76 -7.43
CA LEU A 98 -10.69 9.45 -6.95
C LEU A 98 -10.80 10.98 -7.01
N SER A 99 -12.00 11.52 -7.16
CA SER A 99 -12.24 12.98 -7.26
C SER A 99 -11.78 13.77 -6.03
N ALA A 100 -11.62 13.12 -4.86
CA ALA A 100 -11.03 13.74 -3.67
C ALA A 100 -9.59 14.24 -3.90
N TYR A 101 -8.89 13.69 -4.90
CA TYR A 101 -7.52 14.08 -5.27
C TYR A 101 -7.46 15.10 -6.42
N ALA A 102 -8.60 15.62 -6.87
CA ALA A 102 -8.64 16.59 -7.98
C ALA A 102 -7.97 17.94 -7.63
N ASP A 103 -7.95 18.28 -6.34
CA ASP A 103 -7.42 19.54 -5.84
C ASP A 103 -5.98 19.42 -5.26
N VAL A 104 -5.35 18.22 -5.28
CA VAL A 104 -3.93 18.10 -4.92
C VAL A 104 -3.07 18.73 -6.01
N GLU A 105 -1.81 19.07 -5.68
CA GLU A 105 -0.90 19.65 -6.67
C GLU A 105 -0.73 18.71 -7.87
N SER A 106 -0.70 19.28 -9.07
CA SER A 106 -0.44 18.48 -10.27
C SER A 106 1.04 18.14 -10.39
N ALA A 107 1.35 16.85 -10.51
CA ALA A 107 2.69 16.35 -10.79
C ALA A 107 3.03 16.33 -12.30
N GLY A 108 2.18 16.93 -13.11
CA GLY A 108 2.24 16.85 -14.58
C GLY A 108 1.25 15.83 -15.16
N GLY A 109 1.43 15.47 -16.41
CA GLY A 109 0.61 14.47 -17.08
C GLY A 109 1.02 13.04 -16.73
N ILE A 110 0.09 12.09 -16.91
CA ILE A 110 0.36 10.65 -16.63
C ILE A 110 1.49 10.06 -17.48
N LYS A 111 1.88 10.71 -18.59
CA LYS A 111 2.99 10.30 -19.46
C LYS A 111 4.14 11.31 -19.50
N GLU A 112 3.93 12.49 -18.98
CA GLU A 112 4.86 13.60 -19.00
C GLU A 112 4.92 14.24 -17.61
N PRO A 113 5.74 13.68 -16.69
CA PRO A 113 5.96 14.24 -15.36
C PRO A 113 6.54 15.66 -15.46
N ASP A 114 6.08 16.56 -14.60
CA ASP A 114 6.67 17.88 -14.41
C ASP A 114 7.79 17.77 -13.36
N LEU A 115 9.00 17.44 -13.84
CA LEU A 115 10.17 17.21 -12.97
C LEU A 115 10.53 18.44 -12.15
N GLU A 116 10.32 19.66 -12.71
CA GLU A 116 10.60 20.90 -11.97
C GLU A 116 9.63 21.08 -10.80
N LYS A 117 8.34 20.88 -11.06
CA LYS A 117 7.31 20.96 -10.03
C LYS A 117 7.50 19.89 -8.94
N ILE A 118 7.81 18.66 -9.33
CA ILE A 118 8.06 17.56 -8.39
C ILE A 118 9.27 17.90 -7.51
N ASN A 119 10.36 18.39 -8.12
CA ASN A 119 11.54 18.78 -7.35
C ASN A 119 11.27 19.95 -6.38
N GLN A 120 10.39 20.90 -6.74
CA GLN A 120 9.98 21.99 -5.83
C GLN A 120 9.17 21.49 -4.63
N LEU A 121 8.39 20.42 -4.79
CA LEU A 121 7.60 19.81 -3.72
C LEU A 121 8.46 19.10 -2.69
N GLN A 122 9.69 18.70 -3.07
CA GLN A 122 10.60 17.92 -2.23
C GLN A 122 9.90 16.71 -1.58
N PRO A 123 9.41 15.76 -2.38
CA PRO A 123 8.73 14.58 -1.86
C PRO A 123 9.70 13.65 -1.15
N ASP A 124 9.17 12.85 -0.21
CA ASP A 124 9.91 11.80 0.46
C ASP A 124 9.89 10.50 -0.36
N LEU A 125 8.86 10.33 -1.19
CA LEU A 125 8.64 9.15 -2.03
C LEU A 125 7.91 9.53 -3.32
N ILE A 126 8.27 8.86 -4.41
CA ILE A 126 7.55 8.92 -5.69
C ILE A 126 7.08 7.51 -6.05
N ILE A 127 5.80 7.35 -6.39
CA ILE A 127 5.22 6.07 -6.84
C ILE A 127 4.86 6.20 -8.33
N ILE A 128 5.46 5.33 -9.14
CA ILE A 128 5.27 5.29 -10.59
C ILE A 128 4.81 3.90 -11.06
N SER A 129 4.35 3.82 -12.30
CA SER A 129 4.08 2.55 -12.97
C SER A 129 4.57 2.56 -14.44
N GLY A 130 4.12 1.63 -15.24
CA GLY A 130 4.63 1.42 -16.60
C GLY A 130 4.60 2.63 -17.52
N ARG A 131 3.74 3.64 -17.27
CA ARG A 131 3.63 4.84 -18.10
C ARG A 131 4.76 5.85 -17.88
N GLN A 132 5.41 5.81 -16.70
CA GLN A 132 6.50 6.70 -16.31
C GLN A 132 7.87 5.99 -16.34
N ARG A 133 7.93 4.76 -16.87
CA ARG A 133 9.17 3.96 -16.91
C ARG A 133 10.36 4.73 -17.48
N ASP A 134 10.13 5.47 -18.55
CA ASP A 134 11.18 6.22 -19.25
C ASP A 134 11.72 7.42 -18.44
N PHE A 135 10.99 7.84 -17.40
CA PHE A 135 11.37 8.93 -16.49
C PHE A 135 11.87 8.42 -15.14
N GLN A 136 12.01 7.10 -14.96
CA GLN A 136 12.37 6.52 -13.65
C GLN A 136 13.71 7.04 -13.13
N GLU A 137 14.71 7.21 -14.01
CA GLU A 137 16.03 7.68 -13.61
C GLU A 137 15.97 9.13 -13.13
N GLU A 138 15.29 10.01 -13.88
CA GLU A 138 15.13 11.42 -13.53
C GLU A 138 14.31 11.60 -12.25
N LEU A 139 13.25 10.84 -12.07
CA LEU A 139 12.43 10.87 -10.86
C LEU A 139 13.21 10.35 -9.66
N SER A 140 14.00 9.29 -9.82
CA SER A 140 14.86 8.74 -8.76
C SER A 140 16.00 9.69 -8.38
N ALA A 141 16.37 10.62 -9.25
CA ALA A 141 17.32 11.69 -8.91
C ALA A 141 16.70 12.77 -8.02
N ILE A 142 15.36 12.86 -7.95
CA ILE A 142 14.63 13.81 -7.10
C ILE A 142 14.35 13.21 -5.72
N ALA A 143 13.79 11.98 -5.68
CA ALA A 143 13.45 11.26 -4.45
C ALA A 143 13.43 9.76 -4.67
N PRO A 144 13.51 8.93 -3.61
CA PRO A 144 13.29 7.50 -3.70
C PRO A 144 12.03 7.20 -4.51
N THR A 145 12.17 6.32 -5.52
CA THR A 145 11.09 6.05 -6.48
C THR A 145 10.79 4.56 -6.51
N VAL A 146 9.52 4.21 -6.28
CA VAL A 146 9.00 2.84 -6.31
C VAL A 146 8.24 2.61 -7.61
N PHE A 147 8.54 1.50 -8.28
CA PHE A 147 7.93 1.12 -9.53
C PHE A 147 6.90 0.01 -9.32
N LEU A 148 5.61 0.37 -9.26
CA LEU A 148 4.51 -0.57 -9.08
C LEU A 148 3.77 -0.79 -10.39
N SER A 149 4.03 -1.88 -11.09
CA SER A 149 3.36 -2.21 -12.34
C SER A 149 2.58 -3.52 -12.22
N VAL A 150 1.69 -3.76 -13.17
CA VAL A 150 0.92 -5.00 -13.27
C VAL A 150 1.47 -5.84 -14.41
N ASP A 151 1.86 -7.09 -14.11
CA ASP A 151 2.20 -8.10 -15.10
C ASP A 151 0.91 -8.74 -15.63
N ASN A 152 0.67 -8.62 -16.92
CA ASN A 152 -0.51 -9.21 -17.57
C ASN A 152 -0.56 -10.75 -17.51
N SER A 153 0.59 -11.41 -17.33
CA SER A 153 0.66 -12.85 -17.14
C SER A 153 0.31 -13.31 -15.72
N ASN A 154 0.35 -12.38 -14.76
CA ASN A 154 0.00 -12.62 -13.36
C ASN A 154 -0.66 -11.38 -12.75
N THR A 155 -1.79 -10.98 -13.32
CA THR A 155 -2.46 -9.71 -12.95
C THR A 155 -2.79 -9.63 -11.47
N TRP A 156 -3.47 -10.66 -10.92
CA TRP A 156 -3.87 -10.65 -9.51
C TRP A 156 -2.67 -10.68 -8.57
N GLY A 157 -1.70 -11.55 -8.81
CA GLY A 157 -0.49 -11.62 -7.98
C GLY A 157 0.31 -10.30 -7.98
N SER A 158 0.34 -9.57 -9.11
CA SER A 158 0.96 -8.25 -9.17
C SER A 158 0.20 -7.20 -8.34
N ILE A 159 -1.13 -7.25 -8.35
CA ILE A 159 -1.97 -6.36 -7.53
C ILE A 159 -1.74 -6.65 -6.04
N GLU A 160 -1.73 -7.93 -5.64
CA GLU A 160 -1.42 -8.35 -4.26
C GLU A 160 -0.04 -7.84 -3.81
N ALA A 161 0.97 -8.00 -4.66
CA ALA A 161 2.33 -7.54 -4.39
C ALA A 161 2.40 -6.01 -4.22
N ASN A 162 1.72 -5.25 -5.09
CA ASN A 162 1.70 -3.80 -5.03
C ASN A 162 0.99 -3.28 -3.77
N ILE A 163 -0.16 -3.85 -3.39
CA ILE A 163 -0.87 -3.50 -2.15
C ILE A 163 -0.01 -3.84 -0.93
N THR A 164 0.64 -5.00 -0.93
CA THR A 164 1.53 -5.43 0.15
C THR A 164 2.73 -4.48 0.29
N ALA A 165 3.35 -4.07 -0.82
CA ALA A 165 4.47 -3.13 -0.82
C ALA A 165 4.05 -1.77 -0.23
N ILE A 166 2.88 -1.23 -0.61
CA ILE A 166 2.34 0.00 -0.02
C ILE A 166 2.11 -0.20 1.48
N GLY A 167 1.50 -1.32 1.90
CA GLY A 167 1.31 -1.64 3.32
C GLY A 167 2.62 -1.61 4.12
N GLN A 168 3.69 -2.21 3.59
CA GLN A 168 5.02 -2.25 4.20
C GLN A 168 5.68 -0.87 4.28
N ILE A 169 5.60 -0.07 3.20
CA ILE A 169 6.16 1.29 3.16
C ILE A 169 5.56 2.15 4.27
N PHE A 170 4.25 2.04 4.50
CA PHE A 170 3.53 2.93 5.43
C PHE A 170 3.27 2.31 6.82
N GLY A 171 3.69 1.05 7.07
CA GLY A 171 3.47 0.36 8.34
C GLY A 171 2.00 0.07 8.62
N VAL A 172 1.23 -0.23 7.59
CA VAL A 172 -0.21 -0.57 7.61
C VAL A 172 -0.46 -1.96 7.00
N GLU A 173 0.45 -2.91 7.29
CA GLU A 173 0.43 -4.25 6.71
C GLU A 173 -0.84 -5.03 7.07
N GLU A 174 -1.37 -4.84 8.28
CA GLU A 174 -2.58 -5.54 8.70
C GLU A 174 -3.81 -5.00 7.96
N GLU A 175 -3.92 -3.68 7.77
CA GLU A 175 -4.97 -3.05 6.97
C GLU A 175 -4.89 -3.51 5.50
N ALA A 176 -3.68 -3.55 4.94
CA ALA A 176 -3.47 -4.04 3.59
C ALA A 176 -3.91 -5.51 3.44
N LYS A 177 -3.59 -6.34 4.40
CA LYS A 177 -4.00 -7.75 4.44
C LYS A 177 -5.51 -7.92 4.59
N GLU A 178 -6.17 -7.10 5.40
CA GLU A 178 -7.63 -7.11 5.52
C GLU A 178 -8.30 -6.77 4.19
N GLN A 179 -7.82 -5.73 3.49
CA GLN A 179 -8.31 -5.37 2.16
C GLN A 179 -8.09 -6.50 1.14
N LEU A 180 -6.90 -7.10 1.11
CA LEU A 180 -6.59 -8.23 0.24
C LEU A 180 -7.50 -9.44 0.50
N ASN A 181 -7.76 -9.78 1.76
CA ASN A 181 -8.66 -10.87 2.13
C ASN A 181 -10.10 -10.59 1.68
N SER A 182 -10.54 -9.34 1.79
CA SER A 182 -11.86 -8.90 1.32
C SER A 182 -11.99 -9.04 -0.19
N LEU A 183 -11.00 -8.54 -0.94
CA LEU A 183 -10.93 -8.66 -2.41
C LEU A 183 -10.90 -10.12 -2.85
N GLN A 184 -10.06 -10.96 -2.22
CA GLN A 184 -9.97 -12.39 -2.54
C GLN A 184 -11.30 -13.11 -2.32
N THR A 185 -12.04 -12.76 -1.26
CA THR A 185 -13.38 -13.31 -1.00
C THR A 185 -14.36 -12.93 -2.09
N GLN A 186 -14.34 -11.67 -2.54
CA GLN A 186 -15.20 -11.19 -3.63
C GLN A 186 -14.84 -11.85 -4.95
N ILE A 187 -13.55 -12.01 -5.26
CA ILE A 187 -13.04 -12.71 -6.43
C ILE A 187 -13.51 -14.17 -6.45
N ASN A 188 -13.39 -14.87 -5.33
CA ASN A 188 -13.83 -16.26 -5.23
C ASN A 188 -15.34 -16.39 -5.47
N THR A 189 -16.14 -15.51 -4.89
CA THR A 189 -17.60 -15.46 -5.10
C THR A 189 -17.94 -15.19 -6.55
N LEU A 190 -17.27 -14.22 -7.20
CA LEU A 190 -17.47 -13.91 -8.60
C LEU A 190 -17.10 -15.10 -9.50
N LYS A 191 -15.98 -15.77 -9.20
CA LYS A 191 -15.51 -16.95 -9.93
C LYS A 191 -16.52 -18.10 -9.88
N GLU A 192 -17.09 -18.37 -8.70
CA GLU A 192 -18.16 -19.36 -8.54
C GLU A 192 -19.40 -19.02 -9.36
N GLN A 193 -19.80 -17.73 -9.35
CA GLN A 193 -20.92 -17.24 -10.13
C GLN A 193 -20.67 -17.37 -11.63
N ALA A 194 -19.51 -16.95 -12.13
CA ALA A 194 -19.12 -17.05 -13.52
C ALA A 194 -19.13 -18.51 -14.01
N GLN A 195 -18.57 -19.42 -13.22
CA GLN A 195 -18.57 -20.86 -13.53
C GLN A 195 -19.99 -21.46 -13.53
N SER A 196 -20.83 -21.05 -12.58
CA SER A 196 -22.20 -21.55 -12.47
C SER A 196 -23.10 -21.05 -13.60
N ALA A 197 -22.87 -19.82 -14.08
CA ALA A 197 -23.60 -19.22 -15.19
C ALA A 197 -23.29 -19.96 -16.52
N GLY A 198 -22.07 -20.49 -16.68
CA GLY A 198 -21.64 -21.18 -17.90
C GLY A 198 -21.53 -20.26 -19.12
N GLU A 199 -21.58 -18.95 -18.90
CA GLU A 199 -21.46 -17.95 -19.96
C GLU A 199 -20.01 -17.73 -20.33
N LYS A 200 -19.74 -17.62 -21.64
CA LYS A 200 -18.41 -17.29 -22.15
C LYS A 200 -18.24 -15.79 -22.33
N ALA A 201 -17.04 -15.29 -22.09
CA ALA A 201 -16.71 -13.88 -22.24
C ALA A 201 -15.77 -13.63 -23.43
N LEU A 202 -15.96 -12.48 -24.09
CA LEU A 202 -15.04 -11.96 -25.08
C LEU A 202 -14.79 -10.47 -24.78
N VAL A 203 -13.54 -10.12 -24.52
CA VAL A 203 -13.13 -8.71 -24.39
C VAL A 203 -12.78 -8.18 -25.77
N VAL A 204 -13.44 -7.11 -26.18
CA VAL A 204 -13.19 -6.44 -27.47
C VAL A 204 -12.91 -4.97 -27.22
N MET A 205 -11.85 -4.47 -27.85
CA MET A 205 -11.54 -3.04 -27.92
C MET A 205 -11.75 -2.54 -29.34
N VAL A 206 -12.47 -1.44 -29.46
CA VAL A 206 -12.62 -0.72 -30.74
C VAL A 206 -11.84 0.58 -30.62
N ASN A 207 -10.82 0.75 -31.46
CA ASN A 207 -10.00 1.96 -31.49
C ASN A 207 -9.75 2.39 -32.93
N GLU A 208 -10.13 3.63 -33.26
CA GLU A 208 -9.95 4.22 -34.60
C GLU A 208 -10.46 3.33 -35.76
N GLY A 209 -11.58 2.63 -35.53
CA GLY A 209 -12.16 1.71 -36.50
C GLY A 209 -11.51 0.31 -36.56
N ASN A 210 -10.46 0.07 -35.80
CA ASN A 210 -9.85 -1.25 -35.65
C ASN A 210 -10.50 -2.00 -34.47
N LEU A 211 -10.66 -3.29 -34.66
CA LEU A 211 -11.25 -4.21 -33.69
C LEU A 211 -10.19 -5.19 -33.19
N SER A 212 -9.97 -5.22 -31.88
CA SER A 212 -9.03 -6.14 -31.24
C SER A 212 -9.77 -7.01 -30.24
N ALA A 213 -9.57 -8.31 -30.26
CA ALA A 213 -10.06 -9.26 -29.29
C ALA A 213 -8.96 -9.67 -28.34
N PHE A 214 -9.30 -9.86 -27.06
CA PHE A 214 -8.36 -10.21 -25.99
C PHE A 214 -8.86 -11.47 -25.26
N GLY A 215 -8.01 -12.47 -25.18
CA GLY A 215 -8.24 -13.72 -24.47
C GLY A 215 -7.40 -13.86 -23.20
N PRO A 216 -7.33 -15.07 -22.63
CA PRO A 216 -6.43 -15.41 -21.52
C PRO A 216 -4.98 -15.03 -21.83
N GLY A 217 -4.22 -14.63 -20.81
CA GLY A 217 -2.83 -14.19 -20.95
C GLY A 217 -2.63 -12.83 -21.62
N SER A 218 -3.71 -12.11 -21.98
CA SER A 218 -3.65 -10.76 -22.53
C SER A 218 -3.72 -9.70 -21.42
N ARG A 219 -3.63 -8.41 -21.79
CA ARG A 219 -3.79 -7.29 -20.84
C ARG A 219 -5.14 -7.27 -20.09
N TYR A 220 -6.11 -8.05 -20.53
CA TYR A 220 -7.42 -8.21 -19.88
C TYR A 220 -7.61 -9.62 -19.34
N SER A 221 -6.53 -10.35 -19.11
CA SER A 221 -6.55 -11.72 -18.59
C SER A 221 -7.24 -11.85 -17.24
N ILE A 222 -7.31 -10.79 -16.47
CA ILE A 222 -8.00 -10.76 -15.16
C ILE A 222 -9.43 -11.31 -15.25
N LEU A 223 -10.14 -11.06 -16.35
CA LEU A 223 -11.50 -11.56 -16.58
C LEU A 223 -11.54 -13.09 -16.63
N TYR A 224 -10.54 -13.70 -17.24
CA TYR A 224 -10.45 -15.14 -17.46
C TYR A 224 -9.73 -15.84 -16.30
N ASP A 225 -8.52 -15.37 -16.01
CA ASP A 225 -7.60 -16.06 -15.11
C ASP A 225 -7.98 -15.85 -13.63
N THR A 226 -8.46 -14.64 -13.28
CA THR A 226 -8.84 -14.28 -11.92
C THR A 226 -10.33 -14.46 -11.67
N PHE A 227 -11.20 -13.89 -12.52
CA PHE A 227 -12.66 -13.94 -12.33
C PHE A 227 -13.31 -15.22 -12.88
N GLY A 228 -12.56 -16.03 -13.66
CA GLY A 228 -12.95 -17.37 -14.03
C GLY A 228 -14.00 -17.48 -15.15
N PHE A 229 -14.19 -16.43 -15.96
CA PHE A 229 -15.03 -16.51 -17.14
C PHE A 229 -14.35 -17.34 -18.22
N PRO A 230 -15.00 -18.38 -18.79
CA PRO A 230 -14.47 -19.10 -19.96
C PRO A 230 -14.34 -18.17 -21.17
N ALA A 231 -13.27 -18.31 -21.94
CA ALA A 231 -13.13 -17.60 -23.20
C ALA A 231 -14.08 -18.16 -24.27
N VAL A 232 -14.46 -17.32 -25.24
CA VAL A 232 -15.36 -17.74 -26.35
C VAL A 232 -14.67 -18.76 -27.25
N ASP A 233 -13.37 -18.55 -27.52
CA ASP A 233 -12.52 -19.45 -28.30
C ASP A 233 -11.25 -19.76 -27.49
N GLU A 234 -10.82 -21.03 -27.48
CA GLU A 234 -9.56 -21.54 -26.93
C GLU A 234 -8.55 -21.74 -28.05
#